data_7c974a74485877144fa802e339e794aa
#
_entry.id   7c974a74485877144fa802e339e794aa
#
_cell.length_a   1.000
_cell.length_b   1.000
_cell.length_c   1.000
_cell.angle_alpha   90.00
_cell.angle_beta   90.00
_cell.angle_gamma   90.00
#
_symmetry.space_group_name_H-M   'P 1'
#
loop_
_entity.id
_entity.type
_entity.pdbx_description
1 polymer ?
#
loop_
_entity_poly.entity_id
_entity_poly.type
_entity_poly.pdbx_seq_one_letter_code
_entity_poly.pdbx_strand_id
1 'polypeptide(L)'
;MIDIKLIRTNPELVKENIKKKFQDEKLVLVDEVAQFDEEYRAAKTKADELRNKRKVMSKQIGGFMAKGQKDEAEKVKAEVSAIGAELDAMAEKEKDLEAKIRERMLVIPNIIDPSVPIGKDDSENVEIEKFGDPFVPDYEIPYHVDIMESFNGIDLDSARRTSGNGFYYLMGDIARLHSAILSYARDFMIDRGFTYFIPPYMIRSDVVTGVMSFSEMEGMMYKIEGEDLYLIGTSEHSMIGRFIDTIIPEGELPKTLTSYSPCFRKEVGAHGIEERGVYRIHQFEKQEMIVVCKPEDSMAWYDKLWQNSVDFFRSLDIPVRTLECCSGDLADLKVKSCDVEAWSPRQKKYFEVGSCSNLGDAQARRLGIRIKAEDGTKYYAHTLNNTVVAPPRMLIAFLENNLNADGTVNIPEPLRMYMGGKDKITK
;
A
#
# COMPACT_ATOMS: atom_id res chain seq x y z
N MET A 1 8.54 3.01 -6.16
CA MET A 1 9.80 3.07 -6.99
C MET A 1 10.32 4.50 -6.90
N ILE A 2 11.59 4.69 -6.57
CA ILE A 2 12.23 6.02 -6.56
C ILE A 2 12.42 6.59 -7.98
N ASP A 3 12.76 7.88 -8.09
CA ASP A 3 13.16 8.47 -9.37
C ASP A 3 14.56 7.99 -9.76
N ILE A 4 14.71 7.42 -10.96
CA ILE A 4 16.02 7.01 -11.48
C ILE A 4 17.02 8.18 -11.57
N LYS A 5 16.53 9.42 -11.63
CA LYS A 5 17.39 10.61 -11.57
C LYS A 5 18.20 10.69 -10.27
N LEU A 6 17.66 10.17 -9.15
CA LEU A 6 18.42 10.12 -7.89
C LEU A 6 19.65 9.24 -8.02
N ILE A 7 19.54 8.09 -8.68
CA ILE A 7 20.69 7.21 -8.93
C ILE A 7 21.71 7.87 -9.85
N ARG A 8 21.26 8.64 -10.85
CA ARG A 8 22.15 9.38 -11.77
C ARG A 8 22.91 10.52 -11.10
N THR A 9 22.25 11.24 -10.20
CA THR A 9 22.77 12.51 -9.66
C THR A 9 23.34 12.37 -8.25
N ASN A 10 22.82 11.45 -7.45
CA ASN A 10 23.25 11.22 -6.06
C ASN A 10 23.02 9.76 -5.63
N PRO A 11 23.78 8.80 -6.20
CA PRO A 11 23.65 7.39 -5.86
C PRO A 11 23.98 7.12 -4.37
N GLU A 12 24.87 7.91 -3.76
CA GLU A 12 25.22 7.76 -2.36
C GLU A 12 24.05 8.03 -1.42
N LEU A 13 23.17 8.99 -1.71
CA LEU A 13 21.94 9.21 -0.96
C LEU A 13 21.06 7.94 -0.93
N VAL A 14 20.94 7.27 -2.06
CA VAL A 14 20.15 6.04 -2.17
C VAL A 14 20.80 4.91 -1.37
N LYS A 15 22.13 4.77 -1.46
CA LYS A 15 22.89 3.77 -0.68
C LYS A 15 22.81 4.04 0.84
N GLU A 16 22.92 5.29 1.27
CA GLU A 16 22.74 5.66 2.66
C GLU A 16 21.33 5.34 3.18
N ASN A 17 20.32 5.58 2.36
CA ASN A 17 18.94 5.24 2.69
C ASN A 17 18.75 3.72 2.85
N ILE A 18 19.33 2.92 1.96
CA ILE A 18 19.34 1.45 2.05
C ILE A 18 19.97 0.99 3.37
N LYS A 19 21.11 1.57 3.75
CA LYS A 19 21.78 1.27 5.03
C LYS A 19 20.93 1.66 6.24
N LYS A 20 20.27 2.83 6.20
CA LYS A 20 19.33 3.26 7.26
C LYS A 20 18.17 2.28 7.43
N LYS A 21 17.79 1.56 6.38
CA LYS A 21 16.76 0.52 6.40
C LYS A 21 17.31 -0.88 6.72
N PHE A 22 18.60 -1.01 7.02
CA PHE A 22 19.27 -2.29 7.32
C PHE A 22 19.10 -3.35 6.20
N GLN A 23 19.20 -2.90 4.94
CA GLN A 23 19.03 -3.73 3.74
C GLN A 23 20.29 -3.73 2.87
N ASP A 24 21.46 -3.90 3.47
CA ASP A 24 22.78 -3.77 2.82
C ASP A 24 22.94 -4.68 1.61
N GLU A 25 22.23 -5.80 1.54
CA GLU A 25 22.20 -6.70 0.40
C GLU A 25 21.66 -6.03 -0.90
N LYS A 26 20.91 -4.93 -0.77
CA LYS A 26 20.39 -4.16 -1.91
C LYS A 26 21.35 -3.09 -2.44
N LEU A 27 22.48 -2.84 -1.78
CA LEU A 27 23.43 -1.79 -2.19
C LEU A 27 23.93 -2.01 -3.62
N VAL A 28 24.22 -3.25 -4.00
CA VAL A 28 24.67 -3.63 -5.33
C VAL A 28 23.67 -3.22 -6.43
N LEU A 29 22.39 -3.21 -6.14
CA LEU A 29 21.33 -2.86 -7.11
C LEU A 29 21.45 -1.41 -7.58
N VAL A 30 21.96 -0.51 -6.74
CA VAL A 30 22.18 0.90 -7.11
C VAL A 30 23.24 1.02 -8.20
N ASP A 31 24.34 0.29 -8.06
CA ASP A 31 25.45 0.28 -9.03
C ASP A 31 25.02 -0.41 -10.33
N GLU A 32 24.28 -1.52 -10.24
CA GLU A 32 23.73 -2.20 -11.42
C GLU A 32 22.78 -1.28 -12.22
N VAL A 33 21.88 -0.58 -11.54
CA VAL A 33 20.96 0.38 -12.19
C VAL A 33 21.74 1.51 -12.85
N ALA A 34 22.75 2.06 -12.18
CA ALA A 34 23.59 3.13 -12.72
C ALA A 34 24.28 2.67 -14.03
N GLN A 35 24.86 1.47 -14.04
CA GLN A 35 25.50 0.87 -15.20
C GLN A 35 24.49 0.63 -16.34
N PHE A 36 23.37 -0.04 -16.05
CA PHE A 36 22.36 -0.35 -17.08
C PHE A 36 21.74 0.91 -17.67
N ASP A 37 21.52 1.95 -16.86
CA ASP A 37 21.01 3.24 -17.33
C ASP A 37 22.01 3.96 -18.24
N GLU A 38 23.30 3.91 -17.94
CA GLU A 38 24.35 4.45 -18.81
C GLU A 38 24.36 3.72 -20.16
N GLU A 39 24.34 2.38 -20.15
CA GLU A 39 24.28 1.56 -21.36
C GLU A 39 22.98 1.81 -22.16
N TYR A 40 21.85 1.96 -21.49
CA TYR A 40 20.57 2.28 -22.13
C TYR A 40 20.60 3.64 -22.84
N ARG A 41 21.10 4.66 -22.16
CA ARG A 41 21.23 6.00 -22.75
C ARG A 41 22.20 6.03 -23.92
N ALA A 42 23.32 5.30 -23.84
CA ALA A 42 24.26 5.15 -24.94
C ALA A 42 23.64 4.43 -26.16
N ALA A 43 22.91 3.33 -25.93
CA ALA A 43 22.19 2.60 -26.96
C ALA A 43 21.13 3.48 -27.64
N LYS A 44 20.36 4.24 -26.87
CA LYS A 44 19.36 5.17 -27.38
C LYS A 44 19.97 6.30 -28.23
N THR A 45 21.05 6.90 -27.77
CA THR A 45 21.78 7.94 -28.56
C THR A 45 22.25 7.37 -29.89
N LYS A 46 22.87 6.18 -29.87
CA LYS A 46 23.32 5.52 -31.09
C LYS A 46 22.18 5.17 -32.05
N ALA A 47 21.04 4.70 -31.50
CA ALA A 47 19.84 4.44 -32.30
C ALA A 47 19.30 5.71 -32.97
N ASP A 48 19.30 6.85 -32.28
CA ASP A 48 18.86 8.13 -32.85
C ASP A 48 19.81 8.63 -33.95
N GLU A 49 21.13 8.47 -33.77
CA GLU A 49 22.12 8.75 -34.80
C GLU A 49 21.89 7.88 -36.04
N LEU A 50 21.68 6.58 -35.88
CA LEU A 50 21.39 5.63 -36.96
C LEU A 50 20.07 5.95 -37.67
N ARG A 51 19.02 6.33 -36.96
CA ARG A 51 17.74 6.78 -37.52
C ARG A 51 17.94 8.01 -38.41
N ASN A 52 18.75 8.98 -37.97
CA ASN A 52 19.06 10.18 -38.74
C ASN A 52 19.88 9.85 -39.99
N LYS A 53 20.95 9.03 -39.85
CA LYS A 53 21.77 8.55 -40.96
C LYS A 53 20.92 7.82 -42.04
N ARG A 54 20.05 6.89 -41.58
CA ARG A 54 19.13 6.16 -42.47
C ARG A 54 18.19 7.11 -43.23
N LYS A 55 17.66 8.15 -42.55
CA LYS A 55 16.78 9.15 -43.18
C LYS A 55 17.52 9.94 -44.28
N VAL A 56 18.77 10.35 -44.04
CA VAL A 56 19.60 11.07 -45.00
C VAL A 56 19.92 10.19 -46.20
N MET A 57 20.40 8.97 -45.97
CA MET A 57 20.78 8.02 -47.03
C MET A 57 19.59 7.59 -47.89
N SER A 58 18.41 7.37 -47.27
CA SER A 58 17.20 7.03 -48.02
C SER A 58 16.79 8.13 -49.02
N LYS A 59 17.03 9.40 -48.69
CA LYS A 59 16.81 10.50 -49.65
C LYS A 59 17.80 10.48 -50.85
N GLN A 60 19.04 10.03 -50.62
CA GLN A 60 20.04 9.93 -51.68
C GLN A 60 19.69 8.87 -52.73
N ILE A 61 19.04 7.77 -52.34
CA ILE A 61 18.58 6.72 -53.27
C ILE A 61 17.71 7.32 -54.38
N GLY A 62 16.71 8.15 -54.00
CA GLY A 62 15.86 8.84 -54.98
C GLY A 62 16.64 9.74 -55.93
N GLY A 63 17.66 10.45 -55.43
CA GLY A 63 18.54 11.29 -56.22
C GLY A 63 19.42 10.51 -57.22
N PHE A 64 19.98 9.35 -56.81
CA PHE A 64 20.75 8.48 -57.71
C PHE A 64 19.86 7.83 -58.75
N MET A 65 18.68 7.37 -58.38
CA MET A 65 17.71 6.80 -59.32
C MET A 65 17.27 7.82 -60.39
N ALA A 66 17.00 9.07 -60.01
CA ALA A 66 16.62 10.14 -60.92
C ALA A 66 17.74 10.50 -61.90
N LYS A 67 19.02 10.28 -61.54
CA LYS A 67 20.20 10.49 -62.37
C LYS A 67 20.60 9.25 -63.15
N GLY A 68 19.87 8.14 -63.10
CA GLY A 68 20.18 6.88 -63.75
C GLY A 68 21.37 6.09 -63.17
N GLN A 69 21.87 6.47 -62.01
CA GLN A 69 23.02 5.88 -61.31
C GLN A 69 22.57 4.66 -60.48
N LYS A 70 22.20 3.57 -61.17
CA LYS A 70 21.60 2.39 -60.53
C LYS A 70 22.54 1.68 -59.57
N ASP A 71 23.82 1.54 -59.91
CA ASP A 71 24.79 0.84 -59.06
C ASP A 71 25.05 1.58 -57.74
N GLU A 72 25.10 2.91 -57.77
CA GLU A 72 25.21 3.73 -56.57
C GLU A 72 23.95 3.68 -55.73
N ALA A 73 22.77 3.65 -56.35
CA ALA A 73 21.51 3.46 -55.64
C ALA A 73 21.43 2.10 -54.92
N GLU A 74 21.92 1.02 -55.56
CA GLU A 74 21.93 -0.32 -54.92
C GLU A 74 22.93 -0.41 -53.76
N LYS A 75 24.11 0.22 -53.86
CA LYS A 75 25.05 0.31 -52.72
C LYS A 75 24.42 1.01 -51.53
N VAL A 76 23.79 2.16 -51.76
CA VAL A 76 23.12 2.92 -50.67
C VAL A 76 21.93 2.15 -50.10
N LYS A 77 21.20 1.39 -50.93
CA LYS A 77 20.14 0.51 -50.40
C LYS A 77 20.68 -0.59 -49.46
N ALA A 78 21.81 -1.21 -49.84
CA ALA A 78 22.47 -2.21 -49.01
C ALA A 78 22.91 -1.62 -47.65
N GLU A 79 23.49 -0.40 -47.67
CA GLU A 79 23.85 0.30 -46.43
C GLU A 79 22.62 0.67 -45.57
N VAL A 80 21.54 1.14 -46.19
CA VAL A 80 20.27 1.42 -45.48
C VAL A 80 19.68 0.16 -44.85
N SER A 81 19.80 -1.00 -45.55
CA SER A 81 19.40 -2.29 -45.02
C SER A 81 20.24 -2.72 -43.80
N ALA A 82 21.57 -2.54 -43.88
CA ALA A 82 22.47 -2.81 -42.75
C ALA A 82 22.17 -1.94 -41.55
N ILE A 83 21.89 -0.64 -41.74
CA ILE A 83 21.46 0.27 -40.69
C ILE A 83 20.11 -0.21 -40.09
N GLY A 84 19.22 -0.77 -40.91
CA GLY A 84 17.96 -1.36 -40.41
C GLY A 84 18.22 -2.49 -39.42
N ALA A 85 19.06 -3.44 -39.77
CA ALA A 85 19.43 -4.56 -38.89
C ALA A 85 20.13 -4.08 -37.60
N GLU A 86 20.97 -3.05 -37.66
CA GLU A 86 21.61 -2.47 -36.48
C GLU A 86 20.60 -1.76 -35.56
N LEU A 87 19.60 -1.09 -36.13
CA LEU A 87 18.50 -0.49 -35.35
C LEU A 87 17.65 -1.53 -34.65
N ASP A 88 17.36 -2.67 -35.29
CA ASP A 88 16.61 -3.76 -34.67
C ASP A 88 17.40 -4.35 -33.50
N ALA A 89 18.72 -4.53 -33.65
CA ALA A 89 19.57 -4.98 -32.54
C ALA A 89 19.62 -3.96 -31.38
N MET A 90 19.66 -2.65 -31.70
CA MET A 90 19.59 -1.61 -30.65
C MET A 90 18.25 -1.62 -29.94
N ALA A 91 17.13 -1.81 -30.64
CA ALA A 91 15.80 -1.88 -30.03
C ALA A 91 15.66 -3.06 -29.04
N GLU A 92 16.20 -4.23 -29.40
CA GLU A 92 16.24 -5.39 -28.50
C GLU A 92 17.13 -5.10 -27.28
N LYS A 93 18.28 -4.46 -27.47
CA LYS A 93 19.17 -4.05 -26.37
C LYS A 93 18.50 -3.03 -25.44
N GLU A 94 17.83 -2.02 -26.00
CA GLU A 94 17.08 -1.02 -25.23
C GLU A 94 16.02 -1.71 -24.37
N LYS A 95 15.25 -2.64 -24.93
CA LYS A 95 14.19 -3.39 -24.25
C LYS A 95 14.74 -4.27 -23.10
N ASP A 96 15.85 -4.98 -23.35
CA ASP A 96 16.49 -5.81 -22.30
C ASP A 96 16.99 -4.95 -21.13
N LEU A 97 17.67 -3.85 -21.44
CA LEU A 97 18.17 -2.92 -20.43
C LEU A 97 17.03 -2.25 -19.63
N GLU A 98 15.96 -1.85 -20.30
CA GLU A 98 14.78 -1.27 -19.64
C GLU A 98 14.13 -2.28 -18.67
N ALA A 99 14.02 -3.55 -19.07
CA ALA A 99 13.51 -4.60 -18.20
C ALA A 99 14.42 -4.83 -16.98
N LYS A 100 15.74 -4.88 -17.18
CA LYS A 100 16.73 -5.03 -16.10
C LYS A 100 16.70 -3.85 -15.12
N ILE A 101 16.64 -2.62 -15.64
CA ILE A 101 16.50 -1.41 -14.81
C ILE A 101 15.21 -1.48 -13.98
N ARG A 102 14.08 -1.78 -14.64
CA ARG A 102 12.78 -1.86 -13.97
C ARG A 102 12.77 -2.88 -12.83
N GLU A 103 13.32 -4.08 -13.08
CA GLU A 103 13.39 -5.15 -12.08
C GLU A 103 14.13 -4.69 -10.81
N ARG A 104 15.33 -4.08 -10.95
CA ARG A 104 16.11 -3.58 -9.82
C ARG A 104 15.42 -2.41 -9.12
N MET A 105 14.91 -1.47 -9.89
CA MET A 105 14.21 -0.29 -9.36
C MET A 105 12.95 -0.64 -8.56
N LEU A 106 12.30 -1.78 -8.83
CA LEU A 106 11.16 -2.27 -8.06
C LEU A 106 11.56 -2.82 -6.68
N VAL A 107 12.83 -3.20 -6.51
CA VAL A 107 13.37 -3.75 -5.24
C VAL A 107 14.05 -2.69 -4.39
N ILE A 108 14.61 -1.63 -5.00
CA ILE A 108 15.22 -0.52 -4.27
C ILE A 108 14.14 0.21 -3.45
N PRO A 109 14.33 0.35 -2.11
CA PRO A 109 13.34 0.99 -1.25
C PRO A 109 13.19 2.49 -1.53
N ASN A 110 12.02 3.04 -1.17
CA ASN A 110 11.78 4.47 -1.23
C ASN A 110 12.67 5.23 -0.25
N ILE A 111 12.90 6.50 -0.52
CA ILE A 111 13.66 7.38 0.39
C ILE A 111 12.77 7.71 1.59
N ILE A 112 13.24 7.39 2.78
CA ILE A 112 12.51 7.69 4.02
C ILE A 112 12.58 9.18 4.36
N ASP A 113 11.53 9.69 5.01
CA ASP A 113 11.50 11.06 5.50
C ASP A 113 12.61 11.28 6.55
N PRO A 114 13.28 12.45 6.58
CA PRO A 114 14.32 12.74 7.55
C PRO A 114 13.88 12.65 9.02
N SER A 115 12.59 12.76 9.32
CA SER A 115 12.04 12.64 10.67
C SER A 115 11.84 11.18 11.13
N VAL A 116 12.00 10.20 10.25
CA VAL A 116 11.85 8.77 10.60
C VAL A 116 12.96 8.36 11.57
N PRO A 117 12.62 7.79 12.74
CA PRO A 117 13.62 7.30 13.67
C PRO A 117 14.42 6.14 13.06
N ILE A 118 15.72 6.10 13.33
CA ILE A 118 16.57 5.00 12.87
C ILE A 118 16.50 3.89 13.90
N GLY A 119 16.07 2.72 13.44
CA GLY A 119 15.93 1.51 14.26
C GLY A 119 15.86 0.27 13.38
N LYS A 120 16.14 -0.89 13.94
CA LYS A 120 16.34 -2.15 13.21
C LYS A 120 15.02 -2.88 12.91
N ASP A 121 14.09 -2.86 13.87
CA ASP A 121 12.83 -3.59 13.80
C ASP A 121 11.75 -2.89 14.64
N ASP A 122 10.54 -3.44 14.67
CA ASP A 122 9.37 -2.90 15.35
C ASP A 122 9.55 -2.64 16.86
N SER A 123 10.49 -3.31 17.51
CA SER A 123 10.82 -3.08 18.92
C SER A 123 11.44 -1.71 19.20
N GLU A 124 11.95 -1.04 18.15
CA GLU A 124 12.57 0.28 18.20
C GLU A 124 11.65 1.39 17.66
N ASN A 125 10.36 1.08 17.42
CA ASN A 125 9.35 2.08 17.09
C ASN A 125 9.15 3.05 18.25
N VAL A 126 8.93 4.33 17.94
CA VAL A 126 8.90 5.42 18.92
C VAL A 126 7.48 5.81 19.25
N GLU A 127 7.07 5.69 20.54
CA GLU A 127 5.79 6.21 21.02
C GLU A 127 5.77 7.74 20.89
N ILE A 128 4.78 8.27 20.15
CA ILE A 128 4.60 9.71 19.94
C ILE A 128 3.66 10.30 20.97
N GLU A 129 2.44 9.75 21.10
CA GLU A 129 1.42 10.30 21.95
C GLU A 129 0.42 9.23 22.40
N LYS A 130 -0.16 9.42 23.59
CA LYS A 130 -1.27 8.63 24.12
C LYS A 130 -2.54 9.47 24.18
N PHE A 131 -3.65 8.85 23.83
CA PHE A 131 -4.97 9.48 23.80
C PHE A 131 -5.94 8.69 24.66
N GLY A 132 -6.44 9.32 25.72
CA GLY A 132 -7.28 8.71 26.75
C GLY A 132 -6.48 7.94 27.78
N ASP A 133 -7.13 7.73 28.92
CA ASP A 133 -6.52 7.08 30.10
C ASP A 133 -6.71 5.57 30.05
N PRO A 134 -5.62 4.78 30.03
CA PRO A 134 -5.72 3.33 30.12
C PRO A 134 -6.36 2.92 31.46
N PHE A 135 -7.39 2.10 31.39
CA PHE A 135 -8.09 1.60 32.56
C PHE A 135 -7.89 0.08 32.71
N VAL A 136 -7.72 -0.40 33.92
CA VAL A 136 -7.68 -1.83 34.25
C VAL A 136 -8.73 -2.05 35.32
N PRO A 137 -9.83 -2.80 35.04
CA PRO A 137 -10.85 -3.08 36.02
C PRO A 137 -10.32 -3.97 37.15
N ASP A 138 -11.05 -4.02 38.27
CA ASP A 138 -10.76 -4.85 39.42
C ASP A 138 -11.29 -6.30 39.30
N TYR A 139 -11.89 -6.62 38.16
CA TYR A 139 -12.35 -7.96 37.76
C TYR A 139 -11.53 -8.52 36.60
N GLU A 140 -11.54 -9.85 36.49
CA GLU A 140 -10.84 -10.53 35.38
C GLU A 140 -11.55 -10.31 34.04
N ILE A 141 -10.78 -9.94 33.00
CA ILE A 141 -11.26 -9.88 31.64
C ILE A 141 -10.87 -11.19 30.96
N PRO A 142 -11.84 -12.00 30.51
CA PRO A 142 -11.57 -13.23 29.76
C PRO A 142 -10.92 -12.97 28.41
N TYR A 143 -10.38 -14.00 27.80
CA TYR A 143 -9.90 -13.93 26.43
C TYR A 143 -11.05 -13.56 25.47
N HIS A 144 -10.77 -12.77 24.44
CA HIS A 144 -11.81 -12.22 23.56
C HIS A 144 -12.70 -13.30 22.93
N VAL A 145 -12.16 -14.48 22.63
CA VAL A 145 -12.96 -15.60 22.12
C VAL A 145 -13.94 -16.09 23.19
N ASP A 146 -13.50 -16.22 24.44
CA ASP A 146 -14.34 -16.69 25.54
C ASP A 146 -15.48 -15.67 25.82
N ILE A 147 -15.19 -14.37 25.65
CA ILE A 147 -16.23 -13.32 25.71
C ILE A 147 -17.25 -13.54 24.58
N MET A 148 -16.78 -13.70 23.32
CA MET A 148 -17.67 -13.90 22.17
C MET A 148 -18.48 -15.20 22.29
N GLU A 149 -17.86 -16.30 22.75
CA GLU A 149 -18.53 -17.59 22.98
C GLU A 149 -19.62 -17.47 24.05
N SER A 150 -19.41 -16.65 25.10
CA SER A 150 -20.41 -16.43 26.15
C SER A 150 -21.70 -15.80 25.63
N PHE A 151 -21.67 -15.13 24.49
CA PHE A 151 -22.82 -14.58 23.75
C PHE A 151 -23.30 -15.45 22.61
N ASN A 152 -22.79 -16.69 22.45
CA ASN A 152 -22.95 -17.50 21.23
C ASN A 152 -22.59 -16.73 19.95
N GLY A 153 -21.58 -15.87 20.02
CA GLY A 153 -21.24 -14.87 19.01
C GLY A 153 -20.15 -15.28 18.03
N ILE A 154 -19.48 -16.41 18.26
CA ILE A 154 -18.41 -16.91 17.38
C ILE A 154 -18.45 -18.46 17.30
N ASP A 155 -18.14 -19.02 16.12
CA ASP A 155 -17.96 -20.45 15.88
C ASP A 155 -16.67 -20.72 15.09
N LEU A 156 -15.62 -21.03 15.80
CA LEU A 156 -14.31 -21.35 15.21
C LEU A 156 -14.23 -22.80 14.73
N ASP A 157 -14.99 -23.72 15.37
CA ASP A 157 -14.95 -25.15 15.01
C ASP A 157 -15.62 -25.40 13.67
N SER A 158 -16.75 -24.79 13.38
CA SER A 158 -17.40 -24.86 12.08
C SER A 158 -16.55 -24.16 11.00
N ALA A 159 -15.92 -23.04 11.31
CA ALA A 159 -15.02 -22.37 10.39
C ALA A 159 -13.81 -23.23 10.02
N ARG A 160 -13.24 -23.95 11.01
CA ARG A 160 -12.14 -24.91 10.75
C ARG A 160 -12.56 -26.03 9.83
N ARG A 161 -13.77 -26.58 9.98
CA ARG A 161 -14.30 -27.64 9.10
C ARG A 161 -14.59 -27.12 7.69
N THR A 162 -14.99 -25.86 7.55
CA THR A 162 -15.38 -25.27 6.26
C THR A 162 -14.17 -24.76 5.47
N SER A 163 -13.25 -24.04 6.14
CA SER A 163 -12.20 -23.22 5.47
C SER A 163 -10.80 -23.45 6.03
N GLY A 164 -10.67 -24.14 7.17
CA GLY A 164 -9.40 -24.34 7.87
C GLY A 164 -9.20 -23.35 9.03
N ASN A 165 -7.99 -23.33 9.57
CA ASN A 165 -7.61 -22.38 10.63
C ASN A 165 -7.52 -20.94 10.08
N GLY A 166 -7.67 -19.95 10.94
CA GLY A 166 -7.58 -18.53 10.54
C GLY A 166 -8.85 -17.99 9.87
N PHE A 167 -9.99 -18.69 10.03
CA PHE A 167 -11.33 -18.27 9.63
C PHE A 167 -12.27 -18.31 10.81
N TYR A 168 -13.40 -17.63 10.71
CA TYR A 168 -14.41 -17.54 11.77
C TYR A 168 -15.82 -17.42 11.20
N TYR A 169 -16.81 -17.84 11.97
CA TYR A 169 -18.18 -17.37 11.85
C TYR A 169 -18.48 -16.44 13.01
N LEU A 170 -19.01 -15.24 12.73
CA LEU A 170 -19.62 -14.39 13.74
C LEU A 170 -21.13 -14.56 13.71
N MET A 171 -21.77 -14.48 14.89
CA MET A 171 -23.20 -14.73 15.03
C MET A 171 -23.86 -13.74 15.98
N GLY A 172 -25.17 -13.61 15.90
CA GLY A 172 -25.98 -12.83 16.83
C GLY A 172 -25.53 -11.37 16.99
N ASP A 173 -25.51 -10.90 18.22
CA ASP A 173 -25.15 -9.51 18.52
C ASP A 173 -23.67 -9.19 18.29
N ILE A 174 -22.77 -10.18 18.32
CA ILE A 174 -21.36 -9.97 17.94
C ILE A 174 -21.23 -9.71 16.44
N ALA A 175 -21.92 -10.47 15.59
CA ALA A 175 -21.96 -10.22 14.14
C ALA A 175 -22.59 -8.85 13.83
N ARG A 176 -23.64 -8.48 14.57
CA ARG A 176 -24.25 -7.15 14.46
C ARG A 176 -23.30 -6.04 14.89
N LEU A 177 -22.56 -6.21 15.99
CA LEU A 177 -21.56 -5.26 16.46
C LEU A 177 -20.46 -5.06 15.42
N HIS A 178 -19.96 -6.15 14.81
CA HIS A 178 -19.00 -6.09 13.71
C HIS A 178 -19.51 -5.21 12.55
N SER A 179 -20.74 -5.43 12.11
CA SER A 179 -21.37 -4.64 11.03
C SER A 179 -21.66 -3.20 11.46
N ALA A 180 -22.02 -2.99 12.73
CA ALA A 180 -22.26 -1.66 13.30
C ALA A 180 -21.00 -0.80 13.32
N ILE A 181 -19.85 -1.38 13.69
CA ILE A 181 -18.55 -0.72 13.70
C ILE A 181 -18.18 -0.26 12.27
N LEU A 182 -18.35 -1.12 11.26
CA LEU A 182 -18.08 -0.77 9.85
C LEU A 182 -19.03 0.31 9.34
N SER A 183 -20.31 0.23 9.68
CA SER A 183 -21.31 1.22 9.25
C SER A 183 -21.02 2.59 9.87
N TYR A 184 -20.67 2.61 11.16
CA TYR A 184 -20.25 3.83 11.85
C TYR A 184 -18.95 4.40 11.24
N ALA A 185 -17.94 3.57 10.97
CA ALA A 185 -16.68 4.00 10.37
C ALA A 185 -16.89 4.62 8.99
N ARG A 186 -17.78 4.05 8.16
CA ARG A 186 -18.17 4.62 6.88
C ARG A 186 -18.76 6.02 7.04
N ASP A 187 -19.76 6.16 7.90
CA ASP A 187 -20.47 7.44 8.08
C ASP A 187 -19.55 8.48 8.73
N PHE A 188 -18.72 8.08 9.70
CA PHE A 188 -17.69 8.90 10.31
C PHE A 188 -16.71 9.50 9.30
N MET A 189 -16.32 8.76 8.26
CA MET A 189 -15.45 9.26 7.20
C MET A 189 -16.18 10.12 6.16
N ILE A 190 -17.43 9.79 5.83
CA ILE A 190 -18.28 10.62 4.95
C ILE A 190 -18.46 12.00 5.58
N ASP A 191 -18.74 12.07 6.88
CA ASP A 191 -18.90 13.34 7.62
C ASP A 191 -17.62 14.18 7.66
N ARG A 192 -16.45 13.56 7.47
CA ARG A 192 -15.15 14.22 7.32
C ARG A 192 -14.79 14.59 5.86
N GLY A 193 -15.74 14.45 4.93
CA GLY A 193 -15.57 14.86 3.53
C GLY A 193 -14.88 13.83 2.65
N PHE A 194 -14.79 12.57 3.09
CA PHE A 194 -14.28 11.49 2.24
C PHE A 194 -15.39 10.90 1.38
N THR A 195 -15.10 10.68 0.10
CA THR A 195 -16.03 10.00 -0.80
C THR A 195 -15.98 8.49 -0.57
N TYR A 196 -17.14 7.89 -0.31
CA TYR A 196 -17.25 6.45 -0.05
C TYR A 196 -17.27 5.62 -1.34
N PHE A 197 -16.53 4.51 -1.33
CA PHE A 197 -16.43 3.56 -2.43
C PHE A 197 -16.59 2.11 -1.97
N ILE A 198 -17.16 1.29 -2.84
CA ILE A 198 -17.06 -0.17 -2.82
C ILE A 198 -16.23 -0.57 -4.05
N PRO A 199 -14.96 -0.94 -3.89
CA PRO A 199 -14.06 -1.22 -5.00
C PRO A 199 -14.17 -2.67 -5.48
N PRO A 200 -13.59 -3.02 -6.64
CA PRO A 200 -13.34 -4.41 -7.01
C PRO A 200 -12.46 -5.12 -5.97
N TYR A 201 -12.78 -6.39 -5.63
CA TYR A 201 -12.02 -7.18 -4.65
C TYR A 201 -10.94 -8.06 -5.29
N MET A 202 -10.83 -8.01 -6.62
CA MET A 202 -9.80 -8.66 -7.40
C MET A 202 -9.10 -7.64 -8.30
N ILE A 203 -7.79 -7.73 -8.39
CA ILE A 203 -6.94 -6.83 -9.17
C ILE A 203 -5.95 -7.59 -10.03
N ARG A 204 -5.47 -6.97 -11.11
CA ARG A 204 -4.47 -7.55 -12.01
C ARG A 204 -3.05 -7.43 -11.46
N SER A 205 -2.15 -8.23 -12.01
CA SER A 205 -0.74 -8.26 -11.61
C SER A 205 -0.02 -6.92 -11.74
N ASP A 206 -0.36 -6.11 -12.74
CA ASP A 206 0.20 -4.77 -12.95
C ASP A 206 -0.19 -3.81 -11.79
N VAL A 207 -1.42 -3.90 -11.30
CA VAL A 207 -1.87 -3.16 -10.12
C VAL A 207 -1.14 -3.67 -8.87
N VAL A 208 -1.07 -5.01 -8.67
CA VAL A 208 -0.39 -5.61 -7.51
C VAL A 208 1.05 -5.10 -7.42
N THR A 209 1.83 -5.21 -8.51
CA THR A 209 3.22 -4.76 -8.55
C THR A 209 3.39 -3.24 -8.44
N GLY A 210 2.31 -2.50 -8.70
CA GLY A 210 2.25 -1.06 -8.52
C GLY A 210 2.09 -0.63 -7.06
N VAL A 211 1.31 -1.37 -6.27
CA VAL A 211 0.88 -0.96 -4.92
C VAL A 211 1.71 -1.57 -3.79
N MET A 212 2.43 -2.67 -4.01
CA MET A 212 3.23 -3.35 -2.99
C MET A 212 4.57 -3.85 -3.51
N SER A 213 5.45 -4.29 -2.60
CA SER A 213 6.71 -4.95 -2.94
C SER A 213 6.50 -6.41 -3.37
N PHE A 214 7.48 -7.01 -4.04
CA PHE A 214 7.42 -8.43 -4.42
C PHE A 214 7.37 -9.36 -3.20
N SER A 215 8.14 -9.05 -2.15
CA SER A 215 8.16 -9.84 -0.92
C SER A 215 6.80 -9.83 -0.21
N GLU A 216 6.14 -8.68 -0.14
CA GLU A 216 4.78 -8.57 0.39
C GLU A 216 3.78 -9.35 -0.46
N MET A 217 3.90 -9.28 -1.80
CA MET A 217 3.01 -10.00 -2.71
C MET A 217 3.04 -11.51 -2.49
N GLU A 218 4.22 -12.11 -2.40
CA GLU A 218 4.37 -13.56 -2.20
C GLU A 218 3.81 -14.03 -0.86
N GLY A 219 4.08 -13.28 0.21
CA GLY A 219 3.64 -13.60 1.56
C GLY A 219 2.16 -13.34 1.84
N MET A 220 1.55 -12.41 1.09
CA MET A 220 0.22 -11.89 1.41
C MET A 220 -0.88 -12.32 0.42
N MET A 221 -0.61 -12.32 -0.90
CA MET A 221 -1.67 -12.33 -1.91
C MET A 221 -2.13 -13.73 -2.30
N TYR A 222 -3.45 -13.94 -2.35
CA TYR A 222 -4.07 -15.08 -3.02
C TYR A 222 -4.20 -14.79 -4.51
N LYS A 223 -3.71 -15.70 -5.35
CA LYS A 223 -3.86 -15.64 -6.80
C LYS A 223 -4.98 -16.58 -7.25
N ILE A 224 -5.80 -16.16 -8.21
CA ILE A 224 -6.79 -17.00 -8.87
C ILE A 224 -6.09 -17.86 -9.91
N GLU A 225 -6.26 -19.17 -9.81
CA GLU A 225 -5.66 -20.12 -10.75
C GLU A 225 -6.25 -19.94 -12.15
N GLY A 226 -5.37 -19.89 -13.16
CA GLY A 226 -5.78 -19.71 -14.56
C GLY A 226 -6.12 -18.28 -14.99
N GLU A 227 -6.12 -17.31 -14.05
CA GLU A 227 -6.47 -15.93 -14.31
C GLU A 227 -5.34 -14.97 -13.91
N ASP A 228 -5.26 -13.81 -14.57
CA ASP A 228 -4.42 -12.70 -14.09
C ASP A 228 -5.19 -11.85 -13.07
N LEU A 229 -5.62 -12.49 -11.98
CA LEU A 229 -6.37 -11.87 -10.90
C LEU A 229 -5.84 -12.31 -9.54
N TYR A 230 -5.85 -11.37 -8.60
CA TYR A 230 -5.43 -11.54 -7.21
C TYR A 230 -6.50 -10.97 -6.29
N LEU A 231 -6.82 -11.68 -5.20
CA LEU A 231 -7.68 -11.15 -4.15
C LEU A 231 -6.94 -10.04 -3.39
N ILE A 232 -7.61 -8.94 -3.12
CA ILE A 232 -7.01 -7.79 -2.41
C ILE A 232 -6.75 -8.11 -0.93
N GLY A 233 -5.61 -7.67 -0.42
CA GLY A 233 -5.29 -7.69 1.01
C GLY A 233 -5.77 -6.44 1.76
N THR A 234 -6.22 -5.41 1.02
CA THR A 234 -6.77 -4.14 1.50
C THR A 234 -7.45 -3.43 0.32
N SER A 235 -8.47 -2.62 0.60
CA SER A 235 -9.10 -1.81 -0.46
C SER A 235 -8.17 -0.75 -1.05
N GLU A 236 -7.11 -0.35 -0.35
CA GLU A 236 -6.06 0.53 -0.87
C GLU A 236 -5.59 0.06 -2.26
N HIS A 237 -5.35 -1.25 -2.43
CA HIS A 237 -4.85 -1.81 -3.67
C HIS A 237 -5.73 -1.46 -4.87
N SER A 238 -7.03 -1.71 -4.77
CA SER A 238 -8.00 -1.37 -5.82
C SER A 238 -8.19 0.14 -5.96
N MET A 239 -8.21 0.87 -4.86
CA MET A 239 -8.47 2.30 -4.87
C MET A 239 -7.33 3.09 -5.51
N ILE A 240 -6.08 2.70 -5.27
CA ILE A 240 -4.92 3.28 -5.96
C ILE A 240 -4.85 2.78 -7.41
N GLY A 241 -5.13 1.50 -7.64
CA GLY A 241 -5.21 0.92 -8.99
C GLY A 241 -6.23 1.59 -9.91
N ARG A 242 -7.28 2.21 -9.34
CA ARG A 242 -8.25 3.02 -10.08
C ARG A 242 -7.61 4.16 -10.88
N PHE A 243 -6.45 4.63 -10.45
CA PHE A 243 -5.75 5.75 -11.07
C PHE A 243 -4.62 5.33 -12.02
N ILE A 244 -4.48 4.03 -12.33
CA ILE A 244 -3.45 3.55 -13.26
C ILE A 244 -3.49 4.34 -14.58
N ASP A 245 -2.32 4.81 -15.06
CA ASP A 245 -2.13 5.61 -16.27
C ASP A 245 -3.00 6.87 -16.37
N THR A 246 -3.43 7.41 -15.22
CA THR A 246 -4.30 8.59 -15.16
C THR A 246 -3.48 9.87 -14.96
N ILE A 247 -3.93 10.94 -15.64
CA ILE A 247 -3.44 12.31 -15.43
C ILE A 247 -4.56 13.10 -14.77
N ILE A 248 -4.36 13.48 -13.51
CA ILE A 248 -5.34 14.20 -12.69
C ILE A 248 -5.10 15.70 -12.83
N PRO A 249 -6.10 16.52 -13.19
CA PRO A 249 -5.97 17.97 -13.13
C PRO A 249 -5.67 18.42 -11.69
N GLU A 250 -4.72 19.34 -11.52
CA GLU A 250 -4.30 19.82 -10.19
C GLU A 250 -5.45 20.40 -9.36
N GLY A 251 -6.38 21.12 -10.00
CA GLY A 251 -7.56 21.68 -9.33
C GLY A 251 -8.58 20.63 -8.82
N GLU A 252 -8.40 19.36 -9.15
CA GLU A 252 -9.23 18.28 -8.63
C GLU A 252 -8.65 17.57 -7.38
N LEU A 253 -7.50 18.01 -6.92
CA LEU A 253 -6.83 17.47 -5.73
C LEU A 253 -7.15 18.28 -4.47
N PRO A 254 -7.12 17.66 -3.29
CA PRO A 254 -6.85 16.24 -3.07
C PRO A 254 -8.03 15.33 -3.42
N LYS A 255 -7.77 14.07 -3.79
CA LYS A 255 -8.77 13.01 -3.79
C LYS A 255 -8.79 12.35 -2.42
N THR A 256 -9.86 12.56 -1.68
CA THR A 256 -10.09 11.98 -0.34
C THR A 256 -11.12 10.89 -0.45
N LEU A 257 -10.70 9.63 -0.30
CA LEU A 257 -11.50 8.45 -0.58
C LEU A 257 -11.55 7.57 0.67
N THR A 258 -12.72 7.01 0.96
CA THR A 258 -12.86 5.96 1.97
C THR A 258 -13.53 4.75 1.34
N SER A 259 -13.12 3.55 1.73
CA SER A 259 -13.61 2.35 1.10
C SER A 259 -13.74 1.19 2.07
N TYR A 260 -14.84 0.46 1.92
CA TYR A 260 -15.06 -0.82 2.56
C TYR A 260 -14.63 -1.95 1.63
N SER A 261 -13.95 -2.96 2.19
CA SER A 261 -13.77 -4.23 1.49
C SER A 261 -13.56 -5.40 2.44
N PRO A 262 -13.88 -6.63 2.03
CA PRO A 262 -13.18 -7.80 2.53
C PRO A 262 -11.71 -7.73 2.15
N CYS A 263 -10.87 -8.32 3.00
CA CYS A 263 -9.42 -8.39 2.83
C CYS A 263 -9.00 -9.85 2.95
N PHE A 264 -8.11 -10.30 2.08
CA PHE A 264 -7.66 -11.68 2.02
C PHE A 264 -6.14 -11.71 2.14
N ARG A 265 -5.60 -12.40 3.17
CA ARG A 265 -4.17 -12.49 3.43
C ARG A 265 -3.75 -13.92 3.73
N LYS A 266 -2.66 -14.37 3.10
CA LYS A 266 -2.08 -15.70 3.37
C LYS A 266 -1.47 -15.82 4.77
N GLU A 267 -1.05 -14.69 5.37
CA GLU A 267 -0.40 -14.63 6.69
C GLU A 267 0.78 -15.61 6.83
N VAL A 268 1.57 -15.76 5.75
CA VAL A 268 2.72 -16.70 5.70
C VAL A 268 3.80 -16.24 6.68
N GLY A 269 4.30 -17.17 7.51
CA GLY A 269 5.36 -16.89 8.50
C GLY A 269 4.86 -16.29 9.82
N ALA A 270 3.58 -16.07 9.97
CA ALA A 270 2.99 -15.61 11.22
C ALA A 270 2.80 -16.77 12.20
N HIS A 271 3.75 -16.95 13.11
CA HIS A 271 3.67 -17.92 14.21
C HIS A 271 3.70 -17.17 15.54
N GLY A 272 2.80 -17.46 16.48
CA GLY A 272 2.79 -16.83 17.80
C GLY A 272 1.58 -17.15 18.66
N ILE A 273 1.57 -16.61 19.87
CA ILE A 273 0.66 -16.91 20.99
C ILE A 273 -0.83 -16.61 20.68
N GLU A 274 -1.16 -15.94 19.58
CA GLU A 274 -2.53 -15.53 19.24
C GLU A 274 -3.13 -16.29 18.05
N GLU A 275 -2.74 -17.56 17.87
CA GLU A 275 -3.30 -18.43 16.80
C GLU A 275 -4.79 -18.74 17.01
N ARG A 276 -5.28 -18.71 18.28
CA ARG A 276 -6.70 -18.85 18.59
C ARG A 276 -7.37 -17.48 18.56
N GLY A 277 -8.42 -17.32 17.77
CA GLY A 277 -9.25 -16.12 17.78
C GLY A 277 -9.20 -15.33 16.47
N VAL A 278 -9.38 -14.02 16.57
CA VAL A 278 -9.57 -13.14 15.42
C VAL A 278 -8.44 -12.12 15.21
N TYR A 279 -7.35 -12.24 15.94
CA TYR A 279 -6.25 -11.28 15.85
C TYR A 279 -5.49 -11.37 14.51
N ARG A 280 -5.21 -12.60 14.03
CA ARG A 280 -4.52 -12.88 12.80
C ARG A 280 -5.28 -13.95 11.99
N ILE A 281 -5.87 -13.52 10.89
CA ILE A 281 -6.85 -14.30 10.14
C ILE A 281 -6.67 -14.08 8.63
N HIS A 282 -7.10 -15.08 7.84
CA HIS A 282 -6.97 -15.06 6.38
C HIS A 282 -7.99 -14.19 5.67
N GLN A 283 -9.16 -13.98 6.28
CA GLN A 283 -10.24 -13.18 5.74
C GLN A 283 -10.80 -12.27 6.83
N PHE A 284 -10.86 -10.98 6.55
CA PHE A 284 -11.46 -9.97 7.43
C PHE A 284 -12.03 -8.83 6.60
N GLU A 285 -12.70 -7.90 7.24
CA GLU A 285 -13.25 -6.71 6.61
C GLU A 285 -12.55 -5.47 7.15
N LYS A 286 -12.49 -4.43 6.33
CA LYS A 286 -11.82 -3.19 6.69
C LYS A 286 -12.48 -1.97 6.04
N GLN A 287 -12.58 -0.89 6.81
CA GLN A 287 -12.80 0.45 6.28
C GLN A 287 -11.47 1.18 6.21
N GLU A 288 -11.14 1.72 5.05
CA GLU A 288 -9.86 2.34 4.72
C GLU A 288 -10.03 3.80 4.36
N MET A 289 -8.99 4.60 4.59
CA MET A 289 -8.82 5.97 4.09
C MET A 289 -7.71 5.99 3.04
N ILE A 290 -7.95 6.63 1.90
CA ILE A 290 -6.98 6.78 0.83
C ILE A 290 -6.95 8.24 0.40
N VAL A 291 -5.75 8.80 0.24
CA VAL A 291 -5.54 10.15 -0.27
C VAL A 291 -4.59 10.12 -1.45
N VAL A 292 -4.98 10.82 -2.53
CA VAL A 292 -4.09 11.15 -3.65
C VAL A 292 -3.98 12.67 -3.66
N CYS A 293 -2.77 13.19 -3.52
CA CYS A 293 -2.54 14.63 -3.33
C CYS A 293 -1.27 15.11 -4.04
N LYS A 294 -1.03 16.42 -3.95
CA LYS A 294 0.22 17.03 -4.37
C LYS A 294 1.36 16.66 -3.39
N PRO A 295 2.62 16.62 -3.86
CA PRO A 295 3.77 16.32 -3.01
C PRO A 295 3.86 17.22 -1.76
N GLU A 296 3.63 18.52 -1.90
CA GLU A 296 3.71 19.50 -0.82
C GLU A 296 2.64 19.31 0.26
N ASP A 297 1.51 18.68 -0.07
CA ASP A 297 0.40 18.47 0.86
C ASP A 297 0.51 17.15 1.62
N SER A 298 1.40 16.25 1.21
CA SER A 298 1.36 14.85 1.66
C SER A 298 1.62 14.67 3.16
N MET A 299 2.50 15.47 3.76
CA MET A 299 2.76 15.38 5.21
C MET A 299 1.56 15.89 6.03
N ALA A 300 0.91 16.96 5.59
CA ALA A 300 -0.31 17.46 6.25
C ALA A 300 -1.46 16.45 6.17
N TRP A 301 -1.56 15.70 5.05
CA TRP A 301 -2.52 14.61 4.92
C TRP A 301 -2.16 13.40 5.77
N TYR A 302 -0.87 13.07 5.90
CA TYR A 302 -0.39 12.02 6.79
C TYR A 302 -0.86 12.27 8.22
N ASP A 303 -0.66 13.50 8.74
CA ASP A 303 -1.09 13.88 10.09
C ASP A 303 -2.61 13.78 10.26
N LYS A 304 -3.39 14.22 9.28
CA LYS A 304 -4.85 14.11 9.31
C LYS A 304 -5.33 12.65 9.29
N LEU A 305 -4.66 11.78 8.55
CA LEU A 305 -5.08 10.39 8.42
C LEU A 305 -4.91 9.60 9.72
N TRP A 306 -3.76 9.67 10.38
CA TRP A 306 -3.60 8.97 11.65
C TRP A 306 -4.49 9.58 12.76
N GLN A 307 -4.68 10.92 12.76
CA GLN A 307 -5.59 11.57 13.68
C GLN A 307 -7.05 11.09 13.50
N ASN A 308 -7.50 10.87 12.27
CA ASN A 308 -8.84 10.32 12.03
C ASN A 308 -9.04 8.94 12.67
N SER A 309 -8.02 8.06 12.66
CA SER A 309 -8.09 6.77 13.35
C SER A 309 -8.13 6.94 14.87
N VAL A 310 -7.29 7.82 15.41
CA VAL A 310 -7.33 8.18 16.85
C VAL A 310 -8.71 8.68 17.23
N ASP A 311 -9.28 9.63 16.49
CA ASP A 311 -10.60 10.20 16.74
C ASP A 311 -11.70 9.14 16.68
N PHE A 312 -11.61 8.21 15.73
CA PHE A 312 -12.56 7.11 15.60
C PHE A 312 -12.57 6.21 16.85
N PHE A 313 -11.39 5.75 17.28
CA PHE A 313 -11.28 4.92 18.49
C PHE A 313 -11.70 5.68 19.76
N ARG A 314 -11.30 6.96 19.86
CA ARG A 314 -11.67 7.81 20.98
C ARG A 314 -13.17 8.11 21.04
N SER A 315 -13.86 8.19 19.90
CA SER A 315 -15.32 8.35 19.85
C SER A 315 -16.08 7.14 20.45
N LEU A 316 -15.39 6.00 20.57
CA LEU A 316 -15.88 4.77 21.17
C LEU A 316 -15.26 4.50 22.57
N ASP A 317 -14.68 5.53 23.18
CA ASP A 317 -14.04 5.51 24.52
C ASP A 317 -12.87 4.52 24.67
N ILE A 318 -12.25 4.10 23.55
CA ILE A 318 -11.10 3.20 23.56
C ILE A 318 -9.80 4.03 23.62
N PRO A 319 -8.96 3.85 24.67
CA PRO A 319 -7.65 4.48 24.73
C PRO A 319 -6.74 3.95 23.63
N VAL A 320 -6.01 4.85 22.96
CA VAL A 320 -5.05 4.51 21.91
C VAL A 320 -3.73 5.24 22.13
N ARG A 321 -2.68 4.74 21.46
CA ARG A 321 -1.42 5.47 21.29
C ARG A 321 -0.98 5.42 19.84
N THR A 322 -0.07 6.31 19.46
CA THR A 322 0.57 6.34 18.16
C THR A 322 2.04 6.01 18.30
N LEU A 323 2.54 5.14 17.39
CA LEU A 323 3.95 4.79 17.28
C LEU A 323 4.47 5.19 15.90
N GLU A 324 5.53 6.00 15.87
CA GLU A 324 6.27 6.23 14.63
C GLU A 324 7.13 5.01 14.33
N CYS A 325 6.92 4.41 13.14
CA CYS A 325 7.69 3.26 12.71
C CYS A 325 9.13 3.68 12.40
N CYS A 326 10.10 2.92 12.89
CA CYS A 326 11.51 3.15 12.61
C CYS A 326 11.90 2.67 11.21
N SER A 327 13.08 3.06 10.75
CA SER A 327 13.54 2.84 9.38
C SER A 327 13.60 1.36 8.96
N GLY A 328 13.91 0.44 9.86
CA GLY A 328 13.99 -0.99 9.58
C GLY A 328 12.63 -1.68 9.55
N ASP A 329 11.62 -1.12 10.23
CA ASP A 329 10.24 -1.61 10.21
C ASP A 329 9.43 -1.10 9.01
N LEU A 330 9.86 -0.02 8.36
CA LEU A 330 9.17 0.53 7.20
C LEU A 330 9.22 -0.42 5.99
N ALA A 331 8.07 -0.77 5.44
CA ALA A 331 7.97 -1.44 4.13
C ALA A 331 8.64 -0.60 3.02
N ASP A 332 9.09 -1.26 1.95
CA ASP A 332 9.96 -0.64 0.93
C ASP A 332 9.36 0.56 0.19
N LEU A 333 8.03 0.61 0.08
CA LEU A 333 7.37 1.73 -0.62
C LEU A 333 7.10 2.94 0.29
N LYS A 334 7.17 2.76 1.61
CA LYS A 334 6.80 3.81 2.57
C LYS A 334 7.91 4.84 2.73
N VAL A 335 7.51 6.11 2.74
CA VAL A 335 8.35 7.26 3.13
C VAL A 335 8.31 7.45 4.64
N LYS A 336 7.13 7.24 5.24
CA LYS A 336 6.86 7.38 6.65
C LYS A 336 5.64 6.56 7.04
N SER A 337 5.62 6.01 8.26
CA SER A 337 4.48 5.25 8.78
C SER A 337 4.30 5.47 10.26
N CYS A 338 3.04 5.51 10.69
CA CYS A 338 2.66 5.60 12.09
C CYS A 338 1.60 4.54 12.39
N ASP A 339 1.86 3.69 13.36
CA ASP A 339 0.89 2.72 13.83
C ASP A 339 -0.02 3.34 14.89
N VAL A 340 -1.29 2.98 14.83
CA VAL A 340 -2.27 3.26 15.88
C VAL A 340 -2.50 1.98 16.65
N GLU A 341 -2.28 2.03 17.95
CA GLU A 341 -2.44 0.89 18.84
C GLU A 341 -3.55 1.17 19.87
N ALA A 342 -4.41 0.18 20.10
CA ALA A 342 -5.47 0.26 21.12
C ALA A 342 -5.04 -0.41 22.43
N TRP A 343 -5.55 0.10 23.54
CA TRP A 343 -5.31 -0.45 24.86
C TRP A 343 -6.05 -1.78 25.08
N SER A 344 -5.34 -2.78 25.56
CA SER A 344 -5.89 -4.04 26.07
C SER A 344 -5.81 -4.05 27.59
N PRO A 345 -6.92 -3.84 28.32
CA PRO A 345 -6.90 -3.91 29.77
C PRO A 345 -6.61 -5.33 30.29
N ARG A 346 -6.93 -6.38 29.51
CA ARG A 346 -6.58 -7.78 29.81
C ARG A 346 -5.07 -8.01 29.79
N GLN A 347 -4.40 -7.54 28.72
CA GLN A 347 -2.96 -7.74 28.57
C GLN A 347 -2.13 -6.65 29.26
N LYS A 348 -2.77 -5.54 29.66
CA LYS A 348 -2.13 -4.34 30.23
C LYS A 348 -1.07 -3.76 29.30
N LYS A 349 -1.35 -3.81 27.98
CA LYS A 349 -0.49 -3.29 26.92
C LYS A 349 -1.33 -2.78 25.74
N TYR A 350 -0.71 -1.99 24.90
CA TYR A 350 -1.27 -1.61 23.61
C TYR A 350 -0.96 -2.67 22.55
N PHE A 351 -1.80 -2.75 21.51
CA PHE A 351 -1.60 -3.60 20.34
C PHE A 351 -2.09 -2.89 19.08
N GLU A 352 -1.47 -3.17 17.96
CA GLU A 352 -1.74 -2.52 16.68
C GLU A 352 -3.17 -2.81 16.17
N VAL A 353 -3.89 -1.73 15.84
CA VAL A 353 -5.25 -1.76 15.26
C VAL A 353 -5.32 -1.09 13.90
N GLY A 354 -4.28 -0.37 13.48
CA GLY A 354 -4.18 0.25 12.19
C GLY A 354 -2.80 0.84 11.95
N SER A 355 -2.46 1.07 10.67
CA SER A 355 -1.20 1.66 10.25
C SER A 355 -1.43 2.71 9.19
N CYS A 356 -1.00 3.93 9.47
CA CYS A 356 -1.01 5.07 8.56
C CYS A 356 0.28 5.10 7.75
N SER A 357 0.18 5.25 6.44
CA SER A 357 1.35 5.23 5.55
C SER A 357 1.34 6.40 4.56
N ASN A 358 2.49 7.08 4.48
CA ASN A 358 2.82 7.97 3.37
C ASN A 358 3.77 7.22 2.44
N LEU A 359 3.36 7.01 1.19
CA LEU A 359 4.15 6.30 0.18
C LEU A 359 4.87 7.26 -0.78
N GLY A 360 4.69 8.58 -0.59
CA GLY A 360 5.25 9.57 -1.52
C GLY A 360 4.78 9.27 -2.94
N ASP A 361 5.69 9.35 -3.90
CA ASP A 361 5.40 9.08 -5.30
C ASP A 361 5.67 7.63 -5.75
N ALA A 362 5.99 6.72 -4.82
CA ALA A 362 6.41 5.36 -5.16
C ALA A 362 5.37 4.57 -5.95
N GLN A 363 4.11 4.57 -5.51
CA GLN A 363 3.02 3.89 -6.22
C GLN A 363 2.66 4.64 -7.50
N ALA A 364 2.63 5.97 -7.45
CA ALA A 364 2.33 6.81 -8.61
C ALA A 364 3.32 6.61 -9.77
N ARG A 365 4.61 6.44 -9.47
CA ARG A 365 5.63 6.13 -10.49
C ARG A 365 5.46 4.74 -11.09
N ARG A 366 5.04 3.77 -10.29
CA ARG A 366 4.81 2.38 -10.76
C ARG A 366 3.56 2.28 -11.64
N LEU A 367 2.52 3.05 -11.30
CA LEU A 367 1.20 3.00 -11.91
C LEU A 367 0.94 4.13 -12.92
N GLY A 368 1.90 5.04 -13.15
CA GLY A 368 1.72 6.14 -14.11
C GLY A 368 0.76 7.24 -13.65
N ILE A 369 0.55 7.41 -12.34
CA ILE A 369 -0.39 8.40 -11.79
C ILE A 369 0.27 9.78 -11.77
N ARG A 370 -0.18 10.69 -12.61
CA ARG A 370 0.39 12.03 -12.74
C ARG A 370 -0.61 13.12 -12.46
N ILE A 371 -0.10 14.25 -12.03
CA ILE A 371 -0.83 15.51 -11.88
C ILE A 371 -0.45 16.41 -13.05
N LYS A 372 -1.44 17.11 -13.61
CA LYS A 372 -1.22 18.16 -14.60
C LYS A 372 -1.50 19.51 -13.96
N ALA A 373 -0.44 20.31 -13.80
CA ALA A 373 -0.52 21.68 -13.33
C ALA A 373 -1.18 22.61 -14.37
N GLU A 374 -1.58 23.81 -13.95
CA GLU A 374 -2.23 24.81 -14.81
C GLU A 374 -1.30 25.24 -15.96
N ASP A 375 0.01 25.32 -15.73
CA ASP A 375 1.01 25.64 -16.75
C ASP A 375 1.28 24.49 -17.75
N GLY A 376 0.61 23.34 -17.58
CA GLY A 376 0.76 22.15 -18.40
C GLY A 376 1.87 21.20 -17.96
N THR A 377 2.67 21.55 -16.95
CA THR A 377 3.69 20.66 -16.37
C THR A 377 3.05 19.40 -15.78
N LYS A 378 3.73 18.26 -15.92
CA LYS A 378 3.27 16.99 -15.36
C LYS A 378 4.27 16.45 -14.35
N TYR A 379 3.77 16.06 -13.19
CA TYR A 379 4.55 15.45 -12.11
C TYR A 379 3.79 14.31 -11.45
N TYR A 380 4.46 13.49 -10.63
CA TYR A 380 3.82 12.36 -9.98
C TYR A 380 3.05 12.78 -8.75
N ALA A 381 1.88 12.16 -8.54
CA ALA A 381 1.09 12.34 -7.33
C ALA A 381 1.78 11.66 -6.14
N HIS A 382 1.44 12.11 -4.92
CA HIS A 382 1.69 11.35 -3.70
C HIS A 382 0.45 10.57 -3.30
N THR A 383 0.66 9.38 -2.72
CA THR A 383 -0.41 8.51 -2.23
C THR A 383 -0.21 8.20 -0.76
N LEU A 384 -1.32 8.19 -0.03
CA LEU A 384 -1.36 7.87 1.39
C LEU A 384 -2.55 6.95 1.68
N ASN A 385 -2.41 6.15 2.70
CA ASN A 385 -3.51 5.34 3.23
C ASN A 385 -3.45 5.23 4.74
N ASN A 386 -4.58 4.91 5.34
CA ASN A 386 -4.69 4.52 6.73
C ASN A 386 -5.94 3.67 6.95
N THR A 387 -5.85 2.76 7.88
CA THR A 387 -7.01 2.01 8.37
C THR A 387 -7.88 2.90 9.24
N VAL A 388 -9.16 3.07 8.90
CA VAL A 388 -10.16 3.61 9.84
C VAL A 388 -10.38 2.60 10.93
N VAL A 389 -10.77 1.39 10.53
CA VAL A 389 -11.01 0.25 11.42
C VAL A 389 -10.94 -1.07 10.65
N ALA A 390 -10.36 -2.07 11.31
CA ALA A 390 -10.46 -3.48 10.96
C ALA A 390 -11.17 -4.21 12.12
N PRO A 391 -12.45 -4.55 11.98
CA PRO A 391 -13.26 -5.06 13.07
C PRO A 391 -12.68 -6.22 13.88
N PRO A 392 -11.94 -7.18 13.32
CA PRO A 392 -11.40 -8.27 14.13
C PRO A 392 -10.52 -7.78 15.29
N ARG A 393 -9.55 -6.92 15.03
CA ARG A 393 -8.72 -6.31 16.09
C ARG A 393 -9.50 -5.29 16.89
N MET A 394 -10.38 -4.54 16.24
CA MET A 394 -11.29 -3.62 16.94
C MET A 394 -12.22 -4.35 17.90
N LEU A 395 -12.77 -5.53 17.52
CA LEU A 395 -13.62 -6.34 18.42
C LEU A 395 -12.87 -6.76 19.69
N ILE A 396 -11.59 -7.11 19.59
CA ILE A 396 -10.76 -7.40 20.76
C ILE A 396 -10.71 -6.18 21.68
N ALA A 397 -10.28 -5.03 21.14
CA ALA A 397 -10.19 -3.80 21.92
C ALA A 397 -11.56 -3.39 22.48
N PHE A 398 -12.61 -3.47 21.66
CA PHE A 398 -13.97 -3.08 22.06
C PHE A 398 -14.50 -3.93 23.20
N LEU A 399 -14.43 -5.26 23.06
CA LEU A 399 -14.94 -6.19 24.06
C LEU A 399 -14.19 -6.06 25.37
N GLU A 400 -12.87 -5.97 25.35
CA GLU A 400 -12.05 -5.85 26.55
C GLU A 400 -12.27 -4.51 27.29
N ASN A 401 -12.48 -3.39 26.56
CA ASN A 401 -12.69 -2.08 27.17
C ASN A 401 -14.14 -1.82 27.60
N ASN A 402 -15.12 -2.56 27.07
CA ASN A 402 -16.55 -2.34 27.35
C ASN A 402 -17.23 -3.48 28.13
N LEU A 403 -16.49 -4.53 28.53
CA LEU A 403 -17.00 -5.62 29.34
C LEU A 403 -17.28 -5.13 30.75
N ASN A 404 -18.45 -5.46 31.30
CA ASN A 404 -18.82 -5.20 32.67
C ASN A 404 -18.56 -6.42 33.57
N ALA A 405 -18.48 -6.21 34.89
CA ALA A 405 -18.31 -7.27 35.86
C ALA A 405 -19.44 -8.33 35.85
N ASP A 406 -20.64 -7.96 35.40
CA ASP A 406 -21.79 -8.86 35.23
C ASP A 406 -21.74 -9.67 33.91
N GLY A 407 -20.72 -9.48 33.12
CA GLY A 407 -20.51 -10.13 31.83
C GLY A 407 -21.31 -9.52 30.69
N THR A 408 -21.97 -8.39 30.85
CA THR A 408 -22.58 -7.61 29.77
C THR A 408 -21.52 -6.74 29.10
N VAL A 409 -21.77 -6.30 27.84
CA VAL A 409 -20.87 -5.41 27.12
C VAL A 409 -21.59 -4.11 26.78
N ASN A 410 -21.04 -2.97 27.22
CA ASN A 410 -21.61 -1.66 26.93
C ASN A 410 -21.50 -1.31 25.45
N ILE A 411 -22.52 -0.62 24.91
CA ILE A 411 -22.52 -0.06 23.56
C ILE A 411 -22.45 1.46 23.70
N PRO A 412 -21.31 2.08 23.31
CA PRO A 412 -21.17 3.52 23.25
C PRO A 412 -22.25 4.17 22.38
N GLU A 413 -22.61 5.38 22.72
CA GLU A 413 -23.72 6.10 22.11
C GLU A 413 -23.64 6.16 20.57
N PRO A 414 -22.48 6.43 19.94
CA PRO A 414 -22.38 6.48 18.47
C PRO A 414 -22.74 5.17 17.76
N LEU A 415 -22.60 4.02 18.42
CA LEU A 415 -22.94 2.71 17.83
C LEU A 415 -24.40 2.28 18.04
N ARG A 416 -25.14 2.89 18.98
CA ARG A 416 -26.48 2.42 19.37
C ARG A 416 -27.46 2.41 18.22
N MET A 417 -27.45 3.41 17.35
CA MET A 417 -28.33 3.44 16.19
C MET A 417 -28.11 2.24 15.25
N TYR A 418 -26.88 1.79 15.08
CA TYR A 418 -26.52 0.62 14.25
C TYR A 418 -26.81 -0.70 14.98
N MET A 419 -26.91 -0.66 16.30
CA MET A 419 -27.25 -1.80 17.17
C MET A 419 -28.76 -1.89 17.50
N GLY A 420 -29.61 -1.11 16.80
CA GLY A 420 -31.06 -1.08 17.00
C GLY A 420 -31.48 -0.44 18.31
N GLY A 421 -30.72 0.55 18.76
CA GLY A 421 -30.97 1.28 20.00
C GLY A 421 -30.50 0.58 21.29
N LYS A 422 -29.86 -0.59 21.19
CA LYS A 422 -29.30 -1.28 22.36
C LYS A 422 -28.15 -0.46 22.95
N ASP A 423 -28.15 -0.34 24.26
CA ASP A 423 -27.09 0.26 25.07
C ASP A 423 -26.13 -0.79 25.65
N LYS A 424 -26.53 -2.08 25.62
CA LYS A 424 -25.75 -3.22 26.08
C LYS A 424 -25.99 -4.47 25.24
N ILE A 425 -24.99 -5.34 25.16
CA ILE A 425 -25.14 -6.74 24.76
C ILE A 425 -25.29 -7.57 26.03
N THR A 426 -26.31 -8.40 26.07
CA THR A 426 -26.62 -9.29 27.19
C THR A 426 -26.65 -10.73 26.72
N LYS A 427 -26.38 -11.67 27.63
CA LYS A 427 -26.46 -13.13 27.37
C LYS A 427 -27.89 -13.58 27.11
#